data_7bd0b87187638b10f0630c874befdb6c
#
_entry.id   7bd0b87187638b10f0630c874befdb6c
#
_cell.length_a   1.000
_cell.length_b   1.000
_cell.length_c   1.000
_cell.angle_alpha   90.00
_cell.angle_beta   90.00
_cell.angle_gamma   90.00
#
_symmetry.space_group_name_H-M   'P 1'
#
loop_
_entity.id
_entity.type
_entity.pdbx_description
1 polymer ?
#
loop_
_entity_poly.entity_id
_entity_poly.type
_entity_poly.pdbx_seq_one_letter_code
_entity_poly.pdbx_strand_id
1 'polypeptide(L)'
;MQYFLPKVYCFINEFNLTELSKLSNNINLIYRNYDKQDDIKTILKLRDFCRKSGNKLFISNNIKLAINLKLNGIYVPSFNKKINYNYIHNKPKKFDIIGSAHNLKEILIKEKQGCEEIFVSSIFQNQKSKNYLGIIKFNLLASKTKHKIIALGGINEKNYKKLKSTLSDGFASISWAKKNGLRKLRPF
;
A
#
# COMPACT_ATOMS: atom_id res chain seq x y z
N MET A 1 4.55 -7.58 -26.53
CA MET A 1 3.88 -7.83 -25.23
C MET A 1 4.56 -6.95 -24.19
N GLN A 2 3.93 -5.86 -23.77
CA GLN A 2 4.53 -4.95 -22.79
C GLN A 2 4.42 -5.62 -21.41
N TYR A 3 5.57 -5.98 -20.81
CA TYR A 3 5.62 -6.52 -19.45
C TYR A 3 5.30 -5.40 -18.46
N PHE A 4 4.09 -5.38 -17.96
CA PHE A 4 3.69 -4.42 -16.94
C PHE A 4 4.27 -4.90 -15.60
N LEU A 5 5.24 -4.16 -15.07
CA LEU A 5 5.73 -4.41 -13.71
C LEU A 5 4.63 -4.01 -12.73
N PRO A 6 4.14 -4.93 -11.88
CA PRO A 6 3.09 -4.60 -10.93
C PRO A 6 3.59 -3.55 -9.94
N LYS A 7 2.72 -2.65 -9.50
CA LYS A 7 3.02 -1.75 -8.39
C LYS A 7 3.25 -2.55 -7.11
N VAL A 8 4.33 -2.27 -6.43
CA VAL A 8 4.69 -2.97 -5.19
C VAL A 8 4.77 -2.00 -4.03
N TYR A 9 4.16 -2.41 -2.92
CA TYR A 9 4.14 -1.65 -1.67
C TYR A 9 4.69 -2.48 -0.51
N CYS A 10 5.44 -1.85 0.38
CA CYS A 10 5.94 -2.44 1.61
C CYS A 10 5.46 -1.63 2.82
N PHE A 11 4.78 -2.30 3.77
CA PHE A 11 4.46 -1.70 5.06
C PHE A 11 5.64 -1.79 6.00
N ILE A 12 5.99 -0.66 6.61
CA ILE A 12 7.06 -0.51 7.57
C ILE A 12 6.57 0.23 8.82
N ASN A 13 7.16 -0.06 9.96
CA ASN A 13 6.84 0.56 11.26
C ASN A 13 8.04 1.28 11.89
N GLU A 14 9.23 1.17 11.30
CA GLU A 14 10.47 1.76 11.79
C GLU A 14 11.43 2.04 10.64
N PHE A 15 12.49 2.81 10.91
CA PHE A 15 13.59 3.01 9.99
C PHE A 15 14.71 2.00 10.30
N ASN A 16 14.90 1.04 9.41
CA ASN A 16 16.02 0.09 9.46
C ASN A 16 16.77 0.12 8.11
N LEU A 17 17.93 0.77 8.09
CA LEU A 17 18.69 0.97 6.84
C LEU A 17 19.12 -0.38 6.22
N THR A 18 19.47 -1.37 7.03
CA THR A 18 19.89 -2.70 6.55
C THR A 18 18.74 -3.43 5.84
N GLU A 19 17.52 -3.30 6.33
CA GLU A 19 16.33 -3.88 5.67
C GLU A 19 15.95 -3.08 4.42
N LEU A 20 15.96 -1.74 4.52
CA LEU A 20 15.56 -0.85 3.43
C LEU A 20 16.51 -0.92 2.24
N SER A 21 17.83 -1.04 2.46
CA SER A 21 18.83 -1.17 1.39
C SER A 21 18.70 -2.45 0.56
N LYS A 22 17.98 -3.46 1.07
CA LYS A 22 17.66 -4.69 0.35
C LYS A 22 16.47 -4.52 -0.60
N LEU A 23 15.65 -3.47 -0.42
CA LEU A 23 14.50 -3.22 -1.26
C LEU A 23 14.93 -2.72 -2.64
N SER A 24 14.20 -3.13 -3.68
CA SER A 24 14.41 -2.58 -5.02
C SER A 24 13.82 -1.17 -5.14
N ASN A 25 14.32 -0.38 -6.09
CA ASN A 25 13.90 1.00 -6.33
C ASN A 25 12.43 1.14 -6.80
N ASN A 26 11.75 0.03 -7.08
CA ASN A 26 10.36 0.03 -7.56
C ASN A 26 9.34 -0.27 -6.43
N ILE A 27 9.75 -0.20 -5.16
CA ILE A 27 8.90 -0.53 -4.02
C ILE A 27 8.54 0.73 -3.25
N ASN A 28 7.25 1.07 -3.24
CA ASN A 28 6.74 2.18 -2.47
C ASN A 28 6.59 1.80 -0.99
N LEU A 29 6.90 2.72 -0.09
CA LEU A 29 6.86 2.48 1.35
C LEU A 29 5.60 3.10 1.97
N ILE A 30 4.98 2.34 2.88
CA ILE A 30 3.87 2.82 3.71
C ILE A 30 4.31 2.74 5.17
N TYR A 31 4.61 3.90 5.77
CA TYR A 31 4.90 3.98 7.19
C TYR A 31 3.61 3.88 7.99
N ARG A 32 3.50 2.82 8.79
CA ARG A 32 2.35 2.53 9.64
C ARG A 32 2.82 2.01 10.98
N ASN A 33 2.94 2.92 11.94
CA ASN A 33 3.22 2.59 13.33
C ASN A 33 2.09 3.16 14.20
N TYR A 34 1.29 2.31 14.80
CA TYR A 34 0.14 2.74 15.61
C TYR A 34 0.55 3.20 17.02
N ASP A 35 1.71 2.77 17.51
CA ASP A 35 2.24 3.15 18.83
C ASP A 35 2.96 4.51 18.77
N LYS A 36 3.58 4.82 17.63
CA LYS A 36 4.34 6.05 17.37
C LYS A 36 3.96 6.65 16.02
N GLN A 37 2.71 7.04 15.87
CA GLN A 37 2.11 7.41 14.57
C GLN A 37 2.82 8.61 13.92
N ASP A 38 3.18 9.61 14.71
CA ASP A 38 3.76 10.87 14.26
C ASP A 38 5.24 11.02 14.65
N ASP A 39 6.00 9.92 14.62
CA ASP A 39 7.46 9.96 14.83
C ASP A 39 8.15 10.68 13.65
N ILE A 40 8.20 12.00 13.76
CA ILE A 40 8.75 12.89 12.73
C ILE A 40 10.20 12.52 12.39
N LYS A 41 11.01 12.15 13.38
CA LYS A 41 12.42 11.78 13.16
C LYS A 41 12.54 10.56 12.25
N THR A 42 11.74 9.52 12.51
CA THR A 42 11.69 8.31 11.68
C THR A 42 11.13 8.63 10.28
N ILE A 43 10.06 9.41 10.20
CA ILE A 43 9.44 9.81 8.92
C ILE A 43 10.42 10.59 8.04
N LEU A 44 11.19 11.52 8.61
CA LEU A 44 12.20 12.29 7.87
C LEU A 44 13.32 11.38 7.32
N LYS A 45 13.84 10.46 8.12
CA LYS A 45 14.83 9.47 7.65
C LYS A 45 14.30 8.62 6.49
N LEU A 46 13.04 8.15 6.60
CA LEU A 46 12.37 7.40 5.54
C LEU A 46 12.16 8.24 4.29
N ARG A 47 11.75 9.50 4.42
CA ARG A 47 11.58 10.43 3.31
C ARG A 47 12.89 10.61 2.54
N ASP A 48 13.97 10.87 3.26
CA ASP A 48 15.26 11.12 2.65
C ASP A 48 15.83 9.87 1.98
N PHE A 49 15.60 8.69 2.57
CA PHE A 49 15.89 7.41 1.94
C PHE A 49 15.08 7.24 0.63
N CYS A 50 13.77 7.44 0.68
CA CYS A 50 12.90 7.29 -0.49
C CYS A 50 13.26 8.25 -1.62
N ARG A 51 13.62 9.51 -1.30
CA ARG A 51 14.08 10.48 -2.30
C ARG A 51 15.36 10.04 -3.01
N LYS A 52 16.32 9.47 -2.27
CA LYS A 52 17.57 8.94 -2.84
C LYS A 52 17.37 7.71 -3.71
N SER A 53 16.42 6.85 -3.35
CA SER A 53 16.13 5.60 -4.06
C SER A 53 15.04 5.71 -5.12
N GLY A 54 14.42 6.89 -5.29
CA GLY A 54 13.31 7.08 -6.24
C GLY A 54 11.98 6.44 -5.84
N ASN A 55 11.86 5.97 -4.59
CA ASN A 55 10.64 5.35 -4.07
C ASN A 55 9.66 6.40 -3.54
N LYS A 56 8.36 6.08 -3.53
CA LYS A 56 7.35 6.92 -2.87
C LYS A 56 7.22 6.54 -1.39
N LEU A 57 6.97 7.56 -0.54
CA LEU A 57 6.65 7.38 0.87
C LEU A 57 5.24 7.87 1.18
N PHE A 58 4.47 7.02 1.83
CA PHE A 58 3.15 7.28 2.37
C PHE A 58 3.16 7.12 3.88
N ILE A 59 2.41 7.96 4.60
CA ILE A 59 2.19 7.78 6.05
C ILE A 59 0.72 7.51 6.34
N SER A 60 0.45 6.81 7.44
CA SER A 60 -0.91 6.45 7.82
C SER A 60 -1.65 7.64 8.42
N ASN A 61 -2.88 7.90 7.96
CA ASN A 61 -3.89 8.82 8.50
C ASN A 61 -3.55 10.33 8.53
N ASN A 62 -2.32 10.76 8.80
CA ASN A 62 -2.01 12.17 9.06
C ASN A 62 -1.70 12.95 7.77
N ILE A 63 -2.77 13.44 7.10
CA ILE A 63 -2.64 14.18 5.84
C ILE A 63 -1.93 15.52 6.02
N LYS A 64 -2.17 16.24 7.12
CA LYS A 64 -1.49 17.52 7.40
C LYS A 64 0.02 17.32 7.49
N LEU A 65 0.44 16.31 8.25
CA LEU A 65 1.85 15.97 8.40
C LEU A 65 2.48 15.55 7.07
N ALA A 66 1.76 14.73 6.28
CA ALA A 66 2.23 14.28 4.97
C ALA A 66 2.48 15.45 4.01
N ILE A 67 1.57 16.43 3.97
CA ILE A 67 1.71 17.64 3.14
C ILE A 67 2.86 18.52 3.66
N ASN A 68 2.93 18.79 4.97
CA ASN A 68 3.98 19.63 5.58
C ASN A 68 5.37 19.06 5.34
N LEU A 69 5.53 17.74 5.42
CA LEU A 69 6.81 17.06 5.17
C LEU A 69 7.08 16.80 3.67
N LYS A 70 6.19 17.27 2.78
CA LYS A 70 6.29 17.08 1.31
C LYS A 70 6.48 15.60 0.94
N LEU A 71 5.65 14.72 1.52
CA LEU A 71 5.61 13.29 1.20
C LEU A 71 4.80 13.05 -0.07
N ASN A 72 4.86 11.82 -0.59
CA ASN A 72 4.14 11.46 -1.82
C ASN A 72 2.64 11.24 -1.61
N GLY A 73 2.19 11.01 -0.37
CA GLY A 73 0.78 10.83 -0.08
C GLY A 73 0.48 10.26 1.30
N ILE A 74 -0.76 9.84 1.46
CA ILE A 74 -1.24 9.18 2.68
C ILE A 74 -1.84 7.81 2.40
N TYR A 75 -1.76 6.96 3.42
CA TYR A 75 -2.48 5.69 3.49
C TYR A 75 -3.62 5.80 4.51
N VAL A 76 -4.84 5.51 4.07
CA VAL A 76 -6.07 5.56 4.88
C VAL A 76 -6.50 4.14 5.24
N PRO A 77 -6.30 3.67 6.49
CA PRO A 77 -6.71 2.33 6.92
C PRO A 77 -8.22 2.09 6.77
N SER A 78 -8.61 0.82 6.70
CA SER A 78 -10.02 0.41 6.53
C SER A 78 -10.95 0.91 7.64
N PHE A 79 -10.46 0.97 8.89
CA PHE A 79 -11.24 1.47 10.02
C PHE A 79 -11.48 2.98 10.00
N ASN A 80 -10.65 3.76 9.29
CA ASN A 80 -10.87 5.19 9.13
C ASN A 80 -11.93 5.43 8.04
N LYS A 81 -13.12 5.86 8.46
CA LYS A 81 -14.28 6.14 7.60
C LYS A 81 -14.54 7.63 7.41
N LYS A 82 -13.72 8.50 8.01
CA LYS A 82 -13.91 9.97 7.92
C LYS A 82 -13.62 10.46 6.51
N ILE A 83 -14.57 11.21 5.94
CA ILE A 83 -14.41 11.85 4.63
C ILE A 83 -14.07 13.32 4.88
N ASN A 84 -13.00 13.80 4.25
CA ASN A 84 -12.60 15.20 4.34
C ASN A 84 -12.44 15.78 2.92
N TYR A 85 -13.54 16.33 2.43
CA TYR A 85 -13.61 16.89 1.07
C TYR A 85 -12.59 18.01 0.84
N ASN A 86 -12.29 18.85 1.85
CA ASN A 86 -11.30 19.91 1.70
C ASN A 86 -9.92 19.37 1.30
N TYR A 87 -9.47 18.26 1.91
CA TYR A 87 -8.20 17.68 1.53
C TYR A 87 -8.25 16.93 0.21
N ILE A 88 -9.38 16.35 -0.15
CA ILE A 88 -9.54 15.66 -1.43
C ILE A 88 -9.39 16.65 -2.60
N HIS A 89 -10.04 17.81 -2.51
CA HIS A 89 -10.05 18.82 -3.57
C HIS A 89 -8.79 19.71 -3.59
N ASN A 90 -8.19 19.98 -2.43
CA ASN A 90 -7.08 20.93 -2.28
C ASN A 90 -5.71 20.25 -2.07
N LYS A 91 -5.59 18.95 -2.35
CA LYS A 91 -4.31 18.24 -2.24
C LYS A 91 -3.31 18.69 -3.31
N PRO A 92 -2.00 18.65 -3.05
CA PRO A 92 -1.00 18.92 -4.07
C PRO A 92 -1.16 17.99 -5.30
N LYS A 93 -0.88 18.49 -6.51
CA LYS A 93 -1.08 17.75 -7.78
C LYS A 93 -0.44 16.34 -7.82
N LYS A 94 0.70 16.16 -7.16
CA LYS A 94 1.44 14.87 -7.11
C LYS A 94 1.28 14.15 -5.77
N PHE A 95 0.17 14.38 -5.07
CA PHE A 95 -0.12 13.80 -3.76
C PHE A 95 -1.20 12.73 -3.90
N ASP A 96 -0.82 11.47 -3.67
CA ASP A 96 -1.72 10.33 -3.82
C ASP A 96 -2.42 10.01 -2.49
N ILE A 97 -3.70 9.69 -2.53
CA ILE A 97 -4.45 9.12 -1.41
C ILE A 97 -4.66 7.65 -1.74
N ILE A 98 -4.14 6.77 -0.89
CA ILE A 98 -4.30 5.32 -1.01
C ILE A 98 -4.99 4.78 0.24
N GLY A 99 -5.73 3.69 0.15
CA GLY A 99 -6.46 3.19 1.32
C GLY A 99 -6.68 1.69 1.29
N SER A 100 -7.17 1.11 2.39
CA SER A 100 -7.47 -0.33 2.45
C SER A 100 -8.94 -0.62 2.73
N ALA A 101 -9.40 -1.78 2.26
CA ALA A 101 -10.75 -2.28 2.39
C ALA A 101 -10.78 -3.81 2.48
N HIS A 102 -11.82 -4.37 3.13
CA HIS A 102 -12.02 -5.81 3.25
C HIS A 102 -13.31 -6.29 2.55
N ASN A 103 -14.17 -5.38 2.14
CA ASN A 103 -15.47 -5.67 1.54
C ASN A 103 -15.92 -4.50 0.65
N LEU A 104 -16.99 -4.71 -0.11
CA LEU A 104 -17.51 -3.72 -1.05
C LEU A 104 -17.91 -2.40 -0.36
N LYS A 105 -18.53 -2.47 0.82
CA LYS A 105 -18.93 -1.26 1.57
C LYS A 105 -17.72 -0.38 1.92
N GLU A 106 -16.61 -1.01 2.31
CA GLU A 106 -15.38 -0.28 2.61
C GLU A 106 -14.71 0.24 1.34
N ILE A 107 -14.77 -0.48 0.21
CA ILE A 107 -14.29 0.02 -1.10
C ILE A 107 -15.02 1.32 -1.46
N LEU A 108 -16.35 1.33 -1.40
CA LEU A 108 -17.14 2.53 -1.69
C LEU A 108 -16.83 3.71 -0.76
N ILE A 109 -16.50 3.44 0.51
CA ILE A 109 -16.04 4.49 1.43
C ILE A 109 -14.68 5.02 0.99
N LYS A 110 -13.74 4.17 0.57
CA LYS A 110 -12.42 4.59 0.08
C LYS A 110 -12.52 5.42 -1.19
N GLU A 111 -13.42 5.10 -2.09
CA GLU A 111 -13.72 5.92 -3.27
C GLU A 111 -14.17 7.33 -2.85
N LYS A 112 -15.14 7.43 -1.93
CA LYS A 112 -15.61 8.72 -1.38
C LYS A 112 -14.50 9.48 -0.64
N GLN A 113 -13.51 8.78 -0.09
CA GLN A 113 -12.32 9.38 0.53
C GLN A 113 -11.27 9.84 -0.50
N GLY A 114 -11.53 9.68 -1.80
CA GLY A 114 -10.63 10.07 -2.89
C GLY A 114 -9.42 9.15 -3.03
N CYS A 115 -9.51 7.91 -2.56
CA CYS A 115 -8.42 6.94 -2.73
C CYS A 115 -8.28 6.55 -4.20
N GLU A 116 -7.11 6.81 -4.78
CA GLU A 116 -6.77 6.46 -6.16
C GLU A 116 -6.44 4.97 -6.31
N GLU A 117 -5.96 4.37 -5.23
CA GLU A 117 -5.65 2.94 -5.14
C GLU A 117 -6.21 2.36 -3.84
N ILE A 118 -6.84 1.19 -3.94
CA ILE A 118 -7.50 0.53 -2.81
C ILE A 118 -6.89 -0.84 -2.59
N PHE A 119 -6.33 -1.05 -1.40
CA PHE A 119 -5.70 -2.29 -0.96
C PHE A 119 -6.77 -3.23 -0.42
N VAL A 120 -7.08 -4.29 -1.16
CA VAL A 120 -8.09 -5.27 -0.76
C VAL A 120 -7.44 -6.47 -0.05
N SER A 121 -7.88 -6.75 1.17
CA SER A 121 -7.31 -7.78 2.04
C SER A 121 -8.37 -8.63 2.77
N SER A 122 -8.05 -9.87 3.16
CA SER A 122 -6.81 -10.59 2.90
C SER A 122 -7.01 -11.51 1.70
N ILE A 123 -6.15 -11.40 0.66
CA ILE A 123 -6.32 -12.24 -0.53
C ILE A 123 -5.97 -13.70 -0.25
N PHE A 124 -4.89 -13.95 0.50
CA PHE A 124 -4.47 -15.29 0.91
C PHE A 124 -4.46 -15.42 2.43
N GLN A 125 -4.48 -16.66 2.92
CA GLN A 125 -4.38 -16.96 4.33
C GLN A 125 -3.09 -16.38 4.94
N ASN A 126 -3.16 -15.85 6.15
CA ASN A 126 -2.03 -15.34 6.90
C ASN A 126 -2.13 -15.74 8.37
N GLN A 127 -1.06 -15.49 9.13
CA GLN A 127 -1.00 -15.86 10.56
C GLN A 127 -2.03 -15.13 11.44
N LYS A 128 -2.48 -13.94 11.02
CA LYS A 128 -3.40 -13.09 11.81
C LYS A 128 -4.88 -13.36 11.48
N SER A 129 -5.17 -13.96 10.34
CA SER A 129 -6.53 -14.22 9.90
C SER A 129 -6.62 -15.55 9.17
N LYS A 130 -7.49 -16.44 9.68
CA LYS A 130 -7.86 -17.68 8.99
C LYS A 130 -8.81 -17.41 7.83
N ASN A 131 -9.58 -16.32 7.90
CA ASN A 131 -10.51 -15.93 6.85
C ASN A 131 -9.78 -15.10 5.78
N TYR A 132 -9.89 -15.54 4.53
CA TYR A 132 -9.34 -14.87 3.38
C TYR A 132 -10.28 -14.96 2.18
N LEU A 133 -10.11 -14.07 1.22
CA LEU A 133 -11.01 -13.96 0.07
C LEU A 133 -10.78 -15.06 -0.96
N GLY A 134 -9.54 -15.44 -1.19
CA GLY A 134 -9.15 -16.21 -2.37
C GLY A 134 -9.28 -15.38 -3.65
N ILE A 135 -8.83 -15.94 -4.78
CA ILE A 135 -8.79 -15.24 -6.07
C ILE A 135 -10.19 -14.87 -6.56
N ILE A 136 -11.15 -15.78 -6.45
CA ILE A 136 -12.52 -15.59 -6.99
C ILE A 136 -13.23 -14.42 -6.30
N LYS A 137 -13.30 -14.43 -4.97
CA LYS A 137 -13.95 -13.33 -4.21
C LYS A 137 -13.19 -12.03 -4.36
N PHE A 138 -11.85 -12.08 -4.42
CA PHE A 138 -11.04 -10.90 -4.67
C PHE A 138 -11.37 -10.27 -6.03
N ASN A 139 -11.42 -11.04 -7.11
CA ASN A 139 -11.76 -10.56 -8.45
C ASN A 139 -13.19 -10.01 -8.50
N LEU A 140 -14.13 -10.65 -7.81
CA LEU A 140 -15.51 -10.17 -7.71
C LEU A 140 -15.58 -8.79 -7.03
N LEU A 141 -14.79 -8.54 -6.00
CA LEU A 141 -14.70 -7.21 -5.37
C LEU A 141 -13.99 -6.20 -6.28
N ALA A 142 -12.89 -6.60 -6.90
CA ALA A 142 -12.12 -5.75 -7.81
C ALA A 142 -12.95 -5.29 -9.02
N SER A 143 -13.80 -6.15 -9.57
CA SER A 143 -14.66 -5.81 -10.71
C SER A 143 -15.79 -4.81 -10.37
N LYS A 144 -16.05 -4.53 -9.09
CA LYS A 144 -17.09 -3.57 -8.66
C LYS A 144 -16.61 -2.12 -8.56
N THR A 145 -15.35 -1.85 -8.87
CA THR A 145 -14.77 -0.51 -8.82
C THR A 145 -13.95 -0.21 -10.08
N LYS A 146 -13.84 1.06 -10.42
CA LYS A 146 -12.96 1.55 -11.49
C LYS A 146 -11.59 1.99 -10.96
N HIS A 147 -11.43 2.04 -9.64
CA HIS A 147 -10.16 2.40 -9.01
C HIS A 147 -9.17 1.25 -9.08
N LYS A 148 -7.89 1.59 -9.04
CA LYS A 148 -6.81 0.59 -9.03
C LYS A 148 -6.86 -0.25 -7.76
N ILE A 149 -6.83 -1.56 -7.92
CA ILE A 149 -6.87 -2.50 -6.80
C ILE A 149 -5.48 -3.10 -6.57
N ILE A 150 -5.05 -3.02 -5.32
CA ILE A 150 -3.79 -3.58 -4.85
C ILE A 150 -4.08 -4.79 -3.96
N ALA A 151 -3.56 -5.95 -4.31
CA ALA A 151 -3.72 -7.15 -3.51
C ALA A 151 -2.92 -7.07 -2.20
N LEU A 152 -3.56 -7.35 -1.06
CA LEU A 152 -2.91 -7.31 0.25
C LEU A 152 -3.28 -8.55 1.08
N GLY A 153 -2.33 -9.03 1.89
CA GLY A 153 -2.53 -10.06 2.90
C GLY A 153 -2.18 -11.47 2.44
N GLY A 154 -1.29 -12.13 3.19
CA GLY A 154 -0.85 -13.50 2.98
C GLY A 154 0.07 -13.73 1.77
N ILE A 155 0.49 -12.68 1.08
CA ILE A 155 1.34 -12.77 -0.11
C ILE A 155 2.78 -13.09 0.29
N ASN A 156 3.35 -14.12 -0.35
CA ASN A 156 4.70 -14.61 -0.12
C ASN A 156 5.29 -15.24 -1.40
N GLU A 157 6.54 -15.70 -1.33
CA GLU A 157 7.26 -16.26 -2.47
C GLU A 157 6.56 -17.47 -3.14
N LYS A 158 5.83 -18.27 -2.34
CA LYS A 158 5.15 -19.48 -2.86
C LYS A 158 3.86 -19.16 -3.63
N ASN A 159 3.22 -18.02 -3.33
CA ASN A 159 1.88 -17.74 -3.87
C ASN A 159 1.78 -16.45 -4.71
N TYR A 160 2.81 -15.58 -4.74
CA TYR A 160 2.73 -14.32 -5.49
C TYR A 160 2.45 -14.50 -6.98
N LYS A 161 2.94 -15.59 -7.58
CA LYS A 161 2.64 -15.90 -8.99
C LYS A 161 1.16 -16.11 -9.28
N LYS A 162 0.36 -16.50 -8.27
CA LYS A 162 -1.10 -16.64 -8.40
C LYS A 162 -1.79 -15.28 -8.60
N LEU A 163 -1.12 -14.17 -8.32
CA LEU A 163 -1.65 -12.82 -8.59
C LEU A 163 -1.87 -12.55 -10.07
N LYS A 164 -1.21 -13.28 -10.97
CA LYS A 164 -1.48 -13.22 -12.42
C LYS A 164 -2.95 -13.50 -12.80
N SER A 165 -3.64 -14.30 -11.99
CA SER A 165 -5.04 -14.65 -12.19
C SER A 165 -5.99 -13.68 -11.48
N THR A 166 -5.48 -12.52 -11.01
CA THR A 166 -6.28 -11.51 -10.33
C THR A 166 -6.41 -10.25 -11.15
N LEU A 167 -7.45 -9.47 -10.84
CA LEU A 167 -7.68 -8.13 -11.38
C LEU A 167 -6.92 -7.06 -10.57
N SER A 168 -5.77 -7.40 -9.98
CA SER A 168 -4.98 -6.45 -9.22
C SER A 168 -3.94 -5.73 -10.09
N ASP A 169 -3.80 -4.42 -9.89
CA ASP A 169 -2.76 -3.58 -10.53
C ASP A 169 -1.41 -3.71 -9.85
N GLY A 170 -1.35 -4.41 -8.72
CA GLY A 170 -0.15 -4.60 -7.92
C GLY A 170 -0.43 -5.31 -6.62
N PHE A 171 0.56 -5.33 -5.74
CA PHE A 171 0.40 -5.95 -4.44
C PHE A 171 1.18 -5.25 -3.34
N ALA A 172 0.80 -5.54 -2.10
CA ALA A 172 1.51 -5.09 -0.91
C ALA A 172 1.92 -6.28 -0.04
N SER A 173 3.11 -6.19 0.53
CA SER A 173 3.66 -7.19 1.44
C SER A 173 4.21 -6.53 2.71
N ILE A 174 4.12 -7.25 3.83
CA ILE A 174 4.69 -6.83 5.12
C ILE A 174 5.96 -7.65 5.38
N SER A 175 5.80 -8.94 5.60
CA SER A 175 6.87 -9.82 6.06
C SER A 175 7.78 -10.32 4.93
N TRP A 176 7.24 -10.55 3.76
CA TRP A 176 8.05 -11.04 2.63
C TRP A 176 9.00 -9.98 2.11
N ALA A 177 8.53 -8.73 2.01
CA ALA A 177 9.38 -7.60 1.62
C ALA A 177 10.55 -7.41 2.59
N LYS A 178 10.28 -7.50 3.91
CA LYS A 178 11.31 -7.37 4.96
C LYS A 178 12.35 -8.49 4.88
N LYS A 179 11.96 -9.74 4.67
CA LYS A 179 12.87 -10.90 4.68
C LYS A 179 13.77 -10.97 3.45
N ASN A 180 13.24 -10.76 2.26
CA ASN A 180 13.89 -11.08 1.00
C ASN A 180 14.17 -9.88 0.10
N GLY A 181 13.80 -8.66 0.55
CA GLY A 181 14.01 -7.41 -0.19
C GLY A 181 13.30 -7.33 -1.54
N LEU A 182 12.48 -8.31 -1.89
CA LEU A 182 11.76 -8.45 -3.16
C LEU A 182 12.65 -8.34 -4.42
N ARG A 183 13.99 -8.54 -4.28
CA ARG A 183 14.95 -8.44 -5.38
C ARG A 183 14.73 -9.46 -6.50
N LYS A 184 13.97 -10.52 -6.22
CA LYS A 184 13.69 -11.62 -7.17
C LYS A 184 12.31 -11.52 -7.81
N LEU A 185 11.64 -10.37 -7.74
CA LEU A 185 10.40 -10.18 -8.47
C LEU A 185 10.70 -10.20 -9.97
N ARG A 186 10.38 -11.31 -10.61
CA ARG A 186 10.31 -11.37 -12.07
C ARG A 186 8.98 -10.75 -12.51
N PRO A 187 8.94 -10.04 -13.66
CA PRO A 187 7.68 -9.58 -14.25
C PRO A 187 6.70 -10.74 -14.36
N PHE A 188 5.44 -10.44 -14.20
CA PHE A 188 4.38 -11.41 -14.48
C PHE A 188 4.28 -11.68 -15.98
#